data_310235305f20871ba8f35b861134ad44
#
_entry.id   310235305f20871ba8f35b861134ad44
#
_cell.length_a   1.000
_cell.length_b   1.000
_cell.length_c   1.000
_cell.angle_alpha   90.00
_cell.angle_beta   90.00
_cell.angle_gamma   90.00
#
_symmetry.space_group_name_H-M   'P 1'
#
loop_
_entity.id
_entity.type
_entity.pdbx_description
1 polymer ?
#
loop_
_entity_poly.entity_id
_entity_poly.type
_entity_poly.pdbx_seq_one_letter_code
_entity_poly.pdbx_strand_id
1 'polypeptide(L)'
;MFGEHEAAGALTASDPGPFQKGKGLCSPFVVAQLGRETECLSSVLDVPASTKEAVRVAVLADSDTRWKWGALTARRIAAAEPTGFVLRGRATPTARQLAETGVSTTPPREVTGAEFLREVRDGGYDLVVLSLVGGTVRAVLQGIAELALERRPVIVTGYVGVVYEKLADGLLLRHGADVVLANSRHDAERFRAVYEGVGADASSVVEAALPFLGGAPYAPEAGRDTLVLAAQPSVPVTRADRTYLLRRLVEHARLHPRREVLLKLRSKPGEHTTHLEELPYQRLVRDLAPPPNFRLVYGHMGEVLDRTDLLVTVSSTAALEALHRRIPTAILTDLGVREVLGNHHFIGSGLLTSFDRLDADVRPEPDETWLARQGVAADRSYEKAFDAARERVAELLAGPALPPITPYYTAETAPGYLPGILARHRLDVTAPATRDSGLRRIVREAARGAYRHGVQRVAPVIRRLGEL
;
A
#
# COMPACT_ATOMS: atom_id res chain seq x y z
N MET A 1 43.97 17.33 48.53
CA MET A 1 45.33 17.04 48.05
C MET A 1 45.20 17.16 46.53
N PHE A 2 45.58 18.34 46.05
CA PHE A 2 46.71 18.62 45.15
C PHE A 2 46.63 17.85 43.81
N GLY A 3 46.68 18.42 42.61
CA GLY A 3 47.03 19.80 42.15
C GLY A 3 46.79 19.87 40.68
N GLU A 4 46.40 20.97 40.24
CA GLU A 4 46.61 21.87 39.15
C GLU A 4 47.82 21.62 38.23
N HIS A 5 47.61 21.92 36.92
CA HIS A 5 48.36 22.85 36.08
C HIS A 5 47.80 22.75 34.64
N GLU A 6 47.07 23.73 34.11
CA GLU A 6 47.42 24.99 33.42
C GLU A 6 48.53 24.93 32.37
N ALA A 7 48.15 25.36 31.16
CA ALA A 7 48.72 26.37 30.28
C ALA A 7 48.05 26.25 28.88
N ALA A 8 47.25 27.10 28.40
CA ALA A 8 47.33 28.51 27.93
C ALA A 8 48.27 28.67 26.70
N GLY A 9 47.74 29.10 25.61
CA GLY A 9 48.46 29.52 24.41
C GLY A 9 47.51 30.10 23.37
N ALA A 10 47.23 31.40 23.47
CA ALA A 10 46.41 32.20 22.57
C ALA A 10 47.24 32.83 21.45
N LEU A 11 46.51 33.50 20.54
CA LEU A 11 46.92 34.52 19.56
C LEU A 11 46.99 33.96 18.11
N THR A 12 46.43 34.57 17.04
CA THR A 12 45.83 35.90 16.83
C THR A 12 44.99 35.87 15.57
N ALA A 13 44.05 36.78 15.51
CA ALA A 13 43.24 37.13 14.36
C ALA A 13 44.01 37.90 13.29
N SER A 14 43.55 37.83 12.06
CA SER A 14 43.57 38.98 11.10
C SER A 14 42.60 38.75 9.93
N ASP A 15 41.58 39.54 9.89
CA ASP A 15 40.80 39.99 8.74
C ASP A 15 41.35 41.43 8.40
N PRO A 16 41.04 42.16 7.29
CA PRO A 16 40.11 41.91 6.17
C PRO A 16 40.54 42.41 4.77
N GLY A 17 39.75 42.05 3.78
CA GLY A 17 39.22 42.79 2.63
C GLY A 17 40.14 43.60 1.70
N PRO A 18 39.58 44.35 0.66
CA PRO A 18 38.49 43.98 -0.27
C PRO A 18 38.81 44.25 -1.78
N PHE A 19 37.82 43.95 -2.68
CA PHE A 19 37.53 44.52 -4.00
C PHE A 19 38.59 44.57 -5.12
N GLN A 20 38.29 43.99 -6.30
CA GLN A 20 37.98 44.80 -7.48
C GLN A 20 37.42 44.02 -8.67
N LYS A 21 36.43 44.62 -9.31
CA LYS A 21 35.83 44.30 -10.61
C LYS A 21 36.80 44.57 -11.77
N GLY A 22 36.78 43.74 -12.82
CA GLY A 22 37.42 44.02 -14.10
C GLY A 22 36.66 43.34 -15.25
N LYS A 23 35.96 44.15 -16.01
CA LYS A 23 35.33 43.86 -17.33
C LYS A 23 36.40 43.87 -18.44
N GLY A 24 36.12 43.12 -19.53
CA GLY A 24 36.66 43.42 -20.87
C GLY A 24 36.99 42.19 -21.67
N LEU A 25 36.19 41.78 -22.59
CA LEU A 25 36.14 42.10 -24.02
C LEU A 25 37.08 41.34 -24.95
N CYS A 26 36.45 40.53 -25.82
CA CYS A 26 36.69 40.31 -27.26
C CYS A 26 38.02 39.77 -27.81
N SER A 27 37.99 38.58 -28.35
CA SER A 27 38.10 38.16 -29.78
C SER A 27 39.31 38.67 -30.60
N PRO A 28 39.62 38.15 -31.82
CA PRO A 28 39.65 36.78 -32.36
C PRO A 28 40.94 36.48 -33.17
N PHE A 29 40.95 35.37 -33.94
CA PHE A 29 41.85 34.98 -35.06
C PHE A 29 43.26 34.49 -34.76
N VAL A 30 43.60 33.29 -35.23
CA VAL A 30 44.37 33.02 -36.45
C VAL A 30 44.29 31.53 -36.81
N VAL A 31 44.01 31.29 -38.10
CA VAL A 31 44.03 30.05 -38.83
C VAL A 31 45.48 29.71 -39.24
N ALA A 32 45.87 28.47 -39.22
CA ALA A 32 46.77 27.84 -40.24
C ALA A 32 46.86 26.33 -40.11
N GLN A 33 46.31 25.66 -41.03
CA GLN A 33 46.64 24.54 -41.88
C GLN A 33 48.00 23.86 -41.67
N LEU A 34 47.91 22.52 -41.72
CA LEU A 34 48.75 21.49 -42.37
C LEU A 34 48.37 20.16 -41.70
N GLY A 35 47.94 19.11 -42.28
CA GLY A 35 48.14 18.50 -43.57
C GLY A 35 48.17 16.99 -43.39
N ARG A 36 47.22 16.29 -43.94
CA ARG A 36 47.23 14.92 -44.49
C ARG A 36 47.71 13.70 -43.68
N GLU A 37 46.84 12.72 -43.78
CA GLU A 37 47.05 11.27 -43.87
C GLU A 37 47.21 10.49 -42.57
N THR A 38 46.10 9.86 -42.16
CA THR A 38 46.05 8.39 -42.05
C THR A 38 44.58 7.94 -41.97
N GLU A 39 44.10 7.35 -43.06
CA GLU A 39 42.96 6.45 -43.04
C GLU A 39 43.38 5.20 -42.23
N CYS A 40 42.66 4.91 -41.16
CA CYS A 40 42.67 3.58 -40.58
C CYS A 40 41.29 3.33 -39.96
N LEU A 41 40.47 2.61 -40.68
CA LEU A 41 39.49 1.60 -40.26
C LEU A 41 38.99 1.73 -38.81
N SER A 42 37.92 2.46 -38.61
CA SER A 42 36.99 2.18 -37.54
C SER A 42 35.70 1.64 -38.17
N SER A 43 35.68 0.32 -38.42
CA SER A 43 34.42 -0.43 -38.48
C SER A 43 33.84 -0.42 -37.07
N VAL A 44 33.10 0.64 -36.76
CA VAL A 44 32.16 0.61 -35.65
C VAL A 44 31.13 -0.44 -36.05
N LEU A 45 31.25 -1.61 -35.45
CA LEU A 45 30.16 -2.57 -35.40
C LEU A 45 29.00 -1.83 -34.79
N ASP A 46 28.07 -1.37 -35.62
CA ASP A 46 26.72 -1.07 -35.22
C ASP A 46 26.14 -2.36 -34.63
N VAL A 47 26.33 -2.53 -33.34
CA VAL A 47 25.51 -3.43 -32.56
C VAL A 47 24.13 -2.72 -32.55
N PRO A 48 23.14 -3.30 -33.22
CA PRO A 48 21.79 -2.73 -33.15
C PRO A 48 21.45 -2.68 -31.66
N ALA A 49 21.25 -1.50 -31.13
CA ALA A 49 20.63 -1.31 -29.82
C ALA A 49 19.30 -2.04 -29.92
N SER A 50 19.24 -3.25 -29.37
CA SER A 50 17.99 -3.97 -29.18
C SER A 50 17.13 -3.04 -28.36
N THR A 51 16.22 -2.35 -29.00
CA THR A 51 15.14 -1.62 -28.34
C THR A 51 14.32 -2.68 -27.64
N LYS A 52 14.69 -3.00 -26.40
CA LYS A 52 13.90 -3.87 -25.55
C LYS A 52 12.54 -3.16 -25.45
N GLU A 53 11.54 -3.70 -26.13
CA GLU A 53 10.19 -3.17 -26.09
C GLU A 53 9.79 -2.99 -24.61
N ALA A 54 9.25 -1.83 -24.26
CA ALA A 54 8.91 -1.53 -22.87
C ALA A 54 7.85 -2.54 -22.38
N VAL A 55 8.09 -3.16 -21.23
CA VAL A 55 7.18 -4.15 -20.62
C VAL A 55 5.79 -3.56 -20.46
N ARG A 56 4.79 -4.18 -21.06
CA ARG A 56 3.39 -3.76 -20.99
C ARG A 56 2.73 -4.35 -19.76
N VAL A 57 2.35 -3.50 -18.82
CA VAL A 57 1.81 -3.93 -17.51
C VAL A 57 0.35 -3.56 -17.38
N ALA A 58 -0.50 -4.51 -17.01
CA ALA A 58 -1.86 -4.25 -16.54
C ALA A 58 -1.96 -4.43 -15.03
N VAL A 59 -2.70 -3.55 -14.37
CA VAL A 59 -3.05 -3.67 -12.95
C VAL A 59 -4.55 -3.74 -12.79
N LEU A 60 -5.04 -4.79 -12.16
CA LEU A 60 -6.45 -4.93 -11.80
C LEU A 60 -6.62 -4.82 -10.29
N ALA A 61 -7.45 -3.87 -9.85
CA ALA A 61 -7.78 -3.66 -8.44
C ALA A 61 -9.29 -3.67 -8.21
N ASP A 62 -9.74 -3.84 -6.97
CA ASP A 62 -11.16 -3.76 -6.58
C ASP A 62 -11.45 -2.70 -5.53
N SER A 63 -10.43 -1.93 -5.10
CA SER A 63 -10.56 -0.80 -4.16
C SER A 63 -9.41 0.20 -4.33
N ASP A 64 -9.54 1.37 -3.72
CA ASP A 64 -8.53 2.44 -3.69
C ASP A 64 -7.17 1.96 -3.15
N THR A 65 -7.17 1.30 -1.99
CA THR A 65 -5.94 0.81 -1.36
C THR A 65 -5.27 -0.28 -2.19
N ARG A 66 -6.06 -1.16 -2.82
CA ARG A 66 -5.53 -2.18 -3.71
C ARG A 66 -5.04 -1.57 -5.02
N TRP A 67 -5.70 -0.53 -5.53
CA TRP A 67 -5.16 0.25 -6.64
C TRP A 67 -3.79 0.85 -6.28
N LYS A 68 -3.68 1.51 -5.11
CA LYS A 68 -2.40 2.06 -4.63
C LYS A 68 -1.32 0.98 -4.59
N TRP A 69 -1.61 -0.16 -3.98
CA TRP A 69 -0.64 -1.26 -3.87
C TRP A 69 -0.24 -1.79 -5.25
N GLY A 70 -1.20 -2.12 -6.11
CA GLY A 70 -0.93 -2.72 -7.41
C GLY A 70 -0.13 -1.82 -8.34
N ALA A 71 -0.49 -0.55 -8.44
CA ALA A 71 0.19 0.40 -9.31
C ALA A 71 1.62 0.71 -8.82
N LEU A 72 1.83 0.88 -7.52
CA LEU A 72 3.17 1.07 -6.97
C LEU A 72 4.03 -0.20 -7.08
N THR A 73 3.43 -1.39 -6.91
CA THR A 73 4.10 -2.67 -7.15
C THR A 73 4.59 -2.75 -8.60
N ALA A 74 3.72 -2.48 -9.58
CA ALA A 74 4.08 -2.50 -10.99
C ALA A 74 5.29 -1.60 -11.30
N ARG A 75 5.28 -0.37 -10.80
CA ARG A 75 6.41 0.56 -10.96
C ARG A 75 7.71 0.04 -10.34
N ARG A 76 7.64 -0.62 -9.18
CA ARG A 76 8.83 -1.12 -8.49
C ARG A 76 9.42 -2.37 -9.12
N ILE A 77 8.58 -3.27 -9.64
CA ILE A 77 9.05 -4.57 -10.17
C ILE A 77 9.29 -4.57 -11.68
N ALA A 78 8.66 -3.69 -12.44
CA ALA A 78 8.78 -3.63 -13.89
C ALA A 78 9.27 -2.27 -14.41
N ALA A 79 9.47 -1.27 -13.55
CA ALA A 79 9.83 0.10 -13.91
C ALA A 79 8.95 0.71 -15.01
N ALA A 80 7.67 0.33 -15.05
CA ALA A 80 6.70 0.70 -16.07
C ALA A 80 5.47 1.38 -15.48
N GLU A 81 4.89 2.33 -16.23
CA GLU A 81 3.57 2.87 -15.90
C GLU A 81 2.49 1.87 -16.32
N PRO A 82 1.69 1.37 -15.37
CA PRO A 82 0.70 0.36 -15.70
C PRO A 82 -0.56 0.94 -16.34
N THR A 83 -1.17 0.16 -17.24
CA THR A 83 -2.57 0.37 -17.62
C THR A 83 -3.47 -0.05 -16.46
N GLY A 84 -4.19 0.91 -15.88
CA GLY A 84 -4.99 0.71 -14.67
C GLY A 84 -6.42 0.27 -14.94
N PHE A 85 -6.86 -0.73 -14.18
CA PHE A 85 -8.25 -1.21 -14.18
C PHE A 85 -8.78 -1.35 -12.76
N VAL A 86 -10.05 -0.97 -12.57
CA VAL A 86 -10.78 -1.19 -11.32
C VAL A 86 -12.04 -2.00 -11.58
N LEU A 87 -12.18 -3.11 -10.86
CA LEU A 87 -13.37 -3.94 -10.98
C LEU A 87 -14.62 -3.21 -10.51
N ARG A 88 -15.64 -3.28 -11.36
CA ARG A 88 -16.98 -2.84 -11.04
C ARG A 88 -17.58 -3.73 -9.96
N GLY A 89 -17.91 -3.16 -8.82
CA GLY A 89 -18.45 -3.91 -7.71
C GLY A 89 -18.87 -3.03 -6.53
N ARG A 90 -19.11 -3.68 -5.39
CA ARG A 90 -19.51 -2.99 -4.16
C ARG A 90 -18.40 -2.09 -3.61
N ALA A 91 -17.15 -2.45 -3.78
CA ALA A 91 -15.98 -1.73 -3.28
C ALA A 91 -15.32 -0.82 -4.33
N THR A 92 -15.93 -0.64 -5.52
CA THR A 92 -15.40 0.29 -6.53
C THR A 92 -15.20 1.67 -5.93
N PRO A 93 -13.98 2.22 -5.94
CA PRO A 93 -13.69 3.50 -5.32
C PRO A 93 -14.31 4.67 -6.09
N THR A 94 -14.57 5.77 -5.40
CA THR A 94 -14.95 7.04 -6.02
C THR A 94 -13.73 7.72 -6.65
N ALA A 95 -13.97 8.68 -7.57
CA ALA A 95 -12.88 9.48 -8.15
C ALA A 95 -12.03 10.19 -7.07
N ARG A 96 -12.68 10.70 -6.01
CA ARG A 96 -12.00 11.30 -4.86
C ARG A 96 -11.05 10.30 -4.16
N GLN A 97 -11.55 9.09 -3.85
CA GLN A 97 -10.74 8.05 -3.20
C GLN A 97 -9.54 7.64 -4.06
N LEU A 98 -9.73 7.56 -5.39
CA LEU A 98 -8.63 7.29 -6.32
C LEU A 98 -7.60 8.43 -6.32
N ALA A 99 -8.05 9.67 -6.37
CA ALA A 99 -7.16 10.84 -6.31
C ALA A 99 -6.36 10.90 -5.00
N GLU A 100 -6.99 10.56 -3.87
CA GLU A 100 -6.32 10.51 -2.55
C GLU A 100 -5.27 9.38 -2.42
N THR A 101 -5.19 8.45 -3.38
CA THR A 101 -4.07 7.47 -3.38
C THR A 101 -2.73 8.09 -3.77
N GLY A 102 -2.74 9.21 -4.47
CA GLY A 102 -1.53 9.92 -4.93
C GLY A 102 -0.68 9.15 -5.96
N VAL A 103 -1.25 8.11 -6.60
CA VAL A 103 -0.45 7.15 -7.37
C VAL A 103 -0.32 7.50 -8.84
N SER A 104 -1.35 8.08 -9.47
CA SER A 104 -1.35 8.29 -10.93
C SER A 104 -2.15 9.52 -11.30
N THR A 105 -1.68 10.21 -12.34
CA THR A 105 -2.42 11.30 -13.00
C THR A 105 -3.57 10.76 -13.86
N THR A 106 -3.44 9.54 -14.39
CA THR A 106 -4.47 8.88 -15.17
C THR A 106 -5.28 7.93 -14.29
N PRO A 107 -6.57 8.19 -14.06
CA PRO A 107 -7.40 7.31 -13.25
C PRO A 107 -7.60 5.94 -13.93
N PRO A 108 -7.64 4.85 -13.16
CA PRO A 108 -7.89 3.52 -13.71
C PRO A 108 -9.30 3.43 -14.32
N ARG A 109 -9.42 2.66 -15.39
CA ARG A 109 -10.70 2.41 -16.06
C ARG A 109 -11.56 1.43 -15.27
N GLU A 110 -12.83 1.76 -15.02
CA GLU A 110 -13.79 0.83 -14.42
C GLU A 110 -14.20 -0.25 -15.45
N VAL A 111 -14.03 -1.53 -15.08
CA VAL A 111 -14.31 -2.68 -15.94
C VAL A 111 -15.09 -3.77 -15.19
N THR A 112 -15.82 -4.60 -15.93
CA THR A 112 -16.28 -5.91 -15.45
C THR A 112 -15.15 -6.94 -15.57
N GLY A 113 -15.29 -8.09 -14.90
CA GLY A 113 -14.31 -9.17 -15.06
C GLY A 113 -14.19 -9.64 -16.51
N ALA A 114 -15.31 -9.76 -17.24
CA ALA A 114 -15.32 -10.13 -18.65
C ALA A 114 -14.64 -9.08 -19.56
N GLU A 115 -14.83 -7.79 -19.28
CA GLU A 115 -14.13 -6.72 -19.98
C GLU A 115 -12.63 -6.79 -19.73
N PHE A 116 -12.22 -7.06 -18.50
CA PHE A 116 -10.80 -7.22 -18.17
C PHE A 116 -10.17 -8.43 -18.86
N LEU A 117 -10.85 -9.58 -18.89
CA LEU A 117 -10.33 -10.76 -19.60
C LEU A 117 -10.18 -10.52 -21.11
N ARG A 118 -11.09 -9.75 -21.72
CA ARG A 118 -10.92 -9.32 -23.13
C ARG A 118 -9.70 -8.41 -23.30
N GLU A 119 -9.49 -7.48 -22.38
CA GLU A 119 -8.28 -6.65 -22.37
C GLU A 119 -7.00 -7.49 -22.25
N VAL A 120 -6.99 -8.52 -21.41
CA VAL A 120 -5.83 -9.43 -21.29
C VAL A 120 -5.61 -10.19 -22.61
N ARG A 121 -6.68 -10.67 -23.26
CA ARG A 121 -6.59 -11.38 -24.52
C ARG A 121 -6.09 -10.50 -25.67
N ASP A 122 -6.62 -9.29 -25.79
CA ASP A 122 -6.44 -8.43 -26.96
C ASP A 122 -5.33 -7.38 -26.72
N GLY A 123 -4.97 -7.11 -25.46
CA GLY A 123 -4.11 -6.02 -25.04
C GLY A 123 -2.61 -6.29 -25.15
N GLY A 124 -2.16 -7.53 -25.33
CA GLY A 124 -0.73 -7.87 -25.45
C GLY A 124 0.08 -7.49 -24.23
N TYR A 125 -0.44 -7.69 -23.03
CA TYR A 125 0.28 -7.44 -21.79
C TYR A 125 1.30 -8.54 -21.50
N ASP A 126 2.50 -8.14 -21.08
CA ASP A 126 3.56 -9.05 -20.63
C ASP A 126 3.39 -9.42 -19.14
N LEU A 127 2.84 -8.50 -18.37
CA LEU A 127 2.69 -8.61 -16.91
C LEU A 127 1.28 -8.16 -16.48
N VAL A 128 0.65 -8.95 -15.62
CA VAL A 128 -0.63 -8.63 -14.97
C VAL A 128 -0.47 -8.66 -13.46
N VAL A 129 -0.72 -7.54 -12.79
CA VAL A 129 -0.72 -7.44 -11.32
C VAL A 129 -2.17 -7.52 -10.82
N LEU A 130 -2.48 -8.59 -10.10
CA LEU A 130 -3.80 -8.83 -9.50
C LEU A 130 -3.82 -8.35 -8.04
N SER A 131 -4.30 -7.14 -7.85
CA SER A 131 -4.44 -6.51 -6.53
C SER A 131 -5.90 -6.59 -6.04
N LEU A 132 -6.32 -7.80 -5.65
CA LEU A 132 -7.72 -8.16 -5.43
C LEU A 132 -7.90 -8.96 -4.13
N VAL A 133 -9.15 -9.13 -3.67
CA VAL A 133 -9.46 -10.15 -2.64
C VAL A 133 -9.23 -11.56 -3.19
N GLY A 134 -8.85 -12.49 -2.33
CA GLY A 134 -8.43 -13.85 -2.74
C GLY A 134 -9.42 -14.55 -3.65
N GLY A 135 -10.72 -14.53 -3.35
CA GLY A 135 -11.73 -15.15 -4.20
C GLY A 135 -11.80 -14.54 -5.61
N THR A 136 -11.59 -13.23 -5.74
CA THR A 136 -11.53 -12.57 -7.04
C THR A 136 -10.23 -12.92 -7.77
N VAL A 137 -9.08 -13.00 -7.07
CA VAL A 137 -7.83 -13.50 -7.67
C VAL A 137 -8.05 -14.88 -8.27
N ARG A 138 -8.62 -15.81 -7.49
CA ARG A 138 -8.89 -17.18 -7.96
C ARG A 138 -9.77 -17.21 -9.21
N ALA A 139 -10.82 -16.39 -9.23
CA ALA A 139 -11.72 -16.31 -10.37
C ALA A 139 -11.03 -15.72 -11.62
N VAL A 140 -10.19 -14.69 -11.47
CA VAL A 140 -9.42 -14.11 -12.59
C VAL A 140 -8.39 -15.10 -13.12
N LEU A 141 -7.68 -15.83 -12.24
CA LEU A 141 -6.75 -16.89 -12.64
C LEU A 141 -7.47 -17.96 -13.49
N GLN A 142 -8.68 -18.38 -13.07
CA GLN A 142 -9.50 -19.29 -13.85
C GLN A 142 -9.83 -18.70 -15.22
N GLY A 143 -10.30 -17.46 -15.27
CA GLY A 143 -10.65 -16.80 -16.53
C GLY A 143 -9.46 -16.64 -17.47
N ILE A 144 -8.28 -16.31 -16.98
CA ILE A 144 -7.06 -16.21 -17.81
C ILE A 144 -6.65 -17.60 -18.33
N ALA A 145 -6.74 -18.64 -17.50
CA ALA A 145 -6.48 -20.02 -17.96
C ALA A 145 -7.42 -20.45 -19.08
N GLU A 146 -8.72 -20.09 -19.00
CA GLU A 146 -9.74 -20.40 -20.01
C GLU A 146 -9.56 -19.63 -21.33
N LEU A 147 -8.79 -18.53 -21.33
CA LEU A 147 -8.45 -17.83 -22.58
C LEU A 147 -7.54 -18.65 -23.49
N ALA A 148 -6.86 -19.67 -22.98
CA ALA A 148 -5.94 -20.56 -23.70
C ALA A 148 -4.95 -19.79 -24.60
N LEU A 149 -4.35 -18.73 -24.07
CA LEU A 149 -3.42 -17.87 -24.79
C LEU A 149 -2.14 -18.65 -25.15
N GLU A 150 -1.67 -18.52 -26.37
CA GLU A 150 -0.39 -19.10 -26.82
C GLU A 150 0.78 -18.58 -25.96
N ARG A 151 0.77 -17.27 -25.65
CA ARG A 151 1.67 -16.63 -24.71
C ARG A 151 0.86 -15.83 -23.70
N ARG A 152 0.70 -16.37 -22.51
CA ARG A 152 0.02 -15.65 -21.43
C ARG A 152 0.95 -14.69 -20.68
N PRO A 153 0.42 -13.60 -20.10
CA PRO A 153 1.22 -12.71 -19.26
C PRO A 153 1.71 -13.40 -17.99
N VAL A 154 2.82 -12.90 -17.44
CA VAL A 154 3.23 -13.20 -16.06
C VAL A 154 2.21 -12.66 -15.09
N ILE A 155 1.78 -13.45 -14.12
CA ILE A 155 0.77 -13.04 -13.14
C ILE A 155 1.43 -12.84 -11.78
N VAL A 156 1.32 -11.62 -11.26
CA VAL A 156 1.79 -11.22 -9.93
C VAL A 156 0.61 -10.91 -9.04
N THR A 157 0.64 -11.38 -7.81
CA THR A 157 -0.35 -11.03 -6.78
C THR A 157 0.31 -10.89 -5.41
N GLY A 158 -0.43 -10.50 -4.39
CA GLY A 158 0.05 -10.36 -3.03
C GLY A 158 -1.03 -9.83 -2.09
N TYR A 159 -0.61 -9.30 -0.96
CA TYR A 159 -1.49 -8.69 0.02
C TYR A 159 -1.19 -7.20 0.18
N VAL A 160 -2.25 -6.43 0.38
CA VAL A 160 -2.18 -4.96 0.50
C VAL A 160 -1.78 -4.49 1.90
N GLY A 161 -1.88 -5.37 2.88
CA GLY A 161 -1.54 -5.11 4.28
C GLY A 161 -0.80 -6.28 4.89
N VAL A 162 -0.62 -6.25 6.20
CA VAL A 162 0.16 -7.23 6.96
C VAL A 162 -0.64 -7.98 8.03
N VAL A 163 -1.87 -7.57 8.26
CA VAL A 163 -2.81 -8.26 9.14
C VAL A 163 -3.75 -9.11 8.30
N TYR A 164 -3.72 -10.40 8.49
CA TYR A 164 -4.39 -11.38 7.65
C TYR A 164 -5.48 -12.11 8.41
N GLU A 165 -6.72 -11.94 7.97
CA GLU A 165 -7.80 -12.85 8.31
C GLU A 165 -7.71 -14.09 7.41
N LYS A 166 -7.78 -15.30 7.97
CA LYS A 166 -7.78 -16.56 7.21
C LYS A 166 -6.60 -16.64 6.21
N LEU A 167 -5.38 -16.45 6.71
CA LEU A 167 -4.17 -16.41 5.88
C LEU A 167 -4.06 -17.62 4.94
N ALA A 168 -4.25 -18.83 5.46
CA ALA A 168 -4.11 -20.06 4.68
C ALA A 168 -5.07 -20.08 3.47
N ASP A 169 -6.37 -19.86 3.70
CA ASP A 169 -7.36 -19.81 2.61
C ASP A 169 -7.04 -18.72 1.59
N GLY A 170 -6.67 -17.52 2.10
CA GLY A 170 -6.29 -16.40 1.23
C GLY A 170 -5.07 -16.68 0.35
N LEU A 171 -4.09 -17.44 0.82
CA LEU A 171 -2.92 -17.87 0.05
C LEU A 171 -3.30 -18.95 -0.97
N LEU A 172 -4.08 -19.95 -0.57
CA LEU A 172 -4.52 -21.03 -1.46
C LEU A 172 -5.40 -20.51 -2.61
N LEU A 173 -6.15 -19.42 -2.39
CA LEU A 173 -6.88 -18.70 -3.44
C LEU A 173 -5.97 -17.95 -4.42
N ARG A 174 -4.72 -17.69 -4.06
CA ARG A 174 -3.69 -17.03 -4.89
C ARG A 174 -2.74 -18.01 -5.56
N HIS A 175 -2.74 -19.25 -5.12
CA HIS A 175 -1.92 -20.31 -5.71
C HIS A 175 -2.27 -20.49 -7.20
N GLY A 176 -1.25 -20.60 -8.03
CA GLY A 176 -1.36 -20.59 -9.50
C GLY A 176 -0.97 -19.24 -10.13
N ALA A 177 -0.75 -18.17 -9.34
CA ALA A 177 -0.03 -17.00 -9.81
C ALA A 177 1.48 -17.31 -9.90
N ASP A 178 2.18 -16.71 -10.88
CA ASP A 178 3.61 -16.95 -11.09
C ASP A 178 4.49 -16.33 -9.99
N VAL A 179 3.99 -15.24 -9.38
CA VAL A 179 4.63 -14.55 -8.27
C VAL A 179 3.59 -14.17 -7.22
N VAL A 180 3.81 -14.59 -5.99
CA VAL A 180 3.04 -14.21 -4.81
C VAL A 180 3.95 -13.38 -3.90
N LEU A 181 3.78 -12.06 -3.94
CA LEU A 181 4.60 -11.14 -3.15
C LEU A 181 4.25 -11.23 -1.67
N ALA A 182 5.25 -11.46 -0.85
CA ALA A 182 5.21 -11.34 0.59
C ALA A 182 5.77 -9.97 1.01
N ASN A 183 5.05 -9.22 1.85
CA ASN A 183 5.41 -7.83 2.18
C ASN A 183 6.59 -7.70 3.16
N SER A 184 7.18 -8.83 3.55
CA SER A 184 8.33 -8.89 4.48
C SER A 184 8.92 -10.29 4.49
N ARG A 185 10.12 -10.42 5.09
CA ARG A 185 10.71 -11.72 5.38
C ARG A 185 9.80 -12.57 6.26
N HIS A 186 9.21 -11.98 7.29
CA HIS A 186 8.27 -12.66 8.17
C HIS A 186 7.09 -13.24 7.39
N ASP A 187 6.52 -12.48 6.46
CA ASP A 187 5.42 -12.95 5.62
C ASP A 187 5.90 -14.03 4.64
N ALA A 188 7.08 -13.89 4.04
CA ALA A 188 7.60 -14.88 3.10
C ALA A 188 7.79 -16.26 3.76
N GLU A 189 8.34 -16.30 4.97
CA GLU A 189 8.47 -17.51 5.77
C GLU A 189 7.08 -18.14 6.04
N ARG A 190 6.10 -17.34 6.45
CA ARG A 190 4.73 -17.83 6.74
C ARG A 190 4.01 -18.30 5.48
N PHE A 191 4.17 -17.62 4.36
CA PHE A 191 3.50 -17.97 3.10
C PHE A 191 4.04 -19.30 2.56
N ARG A 192 5.36 -19.50 2.60
CA ARG A 192 5.99 -20.76 2.23
C ARG A 192 5.50 -21.89 3.14
N ALA A 193 5.53 -21.67 4.46
CA ALA A 193 5.05 -22.67 5.43
C ALA A 193 3.58 -23.09 5.21
N VAL A 194 2.70 -22.17 4.77
CA VAL A 194 1.32 -22.51 4.42
C VAL A 194 1.26 -23.39 3.18
N TYR A 195 1.97 -23.06 2.10
CA TYR A 195 1.98 -23.85 0.88
C TYR A 195 2.59 -25.24 1.13
N GLU A 196 3.76 -25.30 1.75
CA GLU A 196 4.46 -26.54 2.11
C GLU A 196 3.61 -27.42 3.03
N GLY A 197 2.92 -26.82 4.02
CA GLY A 197 2.05 -27.53 4.97
C GLY A 197 0.85 -28.23 4.32
N VAL A 198 0.45 -27.84 3.12
CA VAL A 198 -0.62 -28.50 2.33
C VAL A 198 -0.07 -29.23 1.10
N GLY A 199 1.26 -29.38 0.98
CA GLY A 199 1.89 -30.05 -0.16
C GLY A 199 1.80 -29.26 -1.48
N ALA A 200 1.57 -27.93 -1.42
CA ALA A 200 1.55 -27.06 -2.58
C ALA A 200 2.95 -26.47 -2.87
N ASP A 201 3.21 -26.13 -4.14
CA ASP A 201 4.47 -25.49 -4.53
C ASP A 201 4.58 -24.06 -3.96
N ALA A 202 5.64 -23.80 -3.21
CA ALA A 202 5.95 -22.52 -2.59
C ALA A 202 6.91 -21.64 -3.43
N SER A 203 7.37 -22.11 -4.59
CA SER A 203 8.38 -21.42 -5.44
C SER A 203 7.91 -20.05 -5.94
N SER A 204 6.61 -19.83 -6.02
CA SER A 204 6.02 -18.55 -6.40
C SER A 204 6.13 -17.46 -5.32
N VAL A 205 6.46 -17.82 -4.06
CA VAL A 205 6.55 -16.86 -2.95
C VAL A 205 7.85 -16.08 -3.01
N VAL A 206 7.75 -14.78 -3.26
CA VAL A 206 8.89 -13.86 -3.36
C VAL A 206 8.81 -12.80 -2.27
N GLU A 207 9.89 -12.64 -1.51
CA GLU A 207 10.03 -11.58 -0.51
C GLU A 207 10.08 -10.21 -1.20
N ALA A 208 9.35 -9.25 -0.65
CA ALA A 208 9.38 -7.85 -1.05
C ALA A 208 9.13 -6.98 0.19
N ALA A 209 8.72 -5.73 0.00
CA ALA A 209 8.18 -4.87 1.04
C ALA A 209 6.82 -4.29 0.60
N LEU A 210 6.11 -3.62 1.50
CA LEU A 210 4.94 -2.84 1.12
C LEU A 210 5.36 -1.74 0.14
N PRO A 211 4.77 -1.65 -1.07
CA PRO A 211 5.28 -0.77 -2.12
C PRO A 211 5.06 0.72 -1.87
N PHE A 212 4.31 1.08 -0.86
CA PHE A 212 3.93 2.46 -0.53
C PHE A 212 4.61 3.00 0.73
N LEU A 213 5.59 2.31 1.29
CA LEU A 213 6.44 2.89 2.33
C LEU A 213 7.28 4.01 1.69
N GLY A 214 7.44 5.11 2.40
CA GLY A 214 8.17 6.27 1.87
C GLY A 214 7.87 7.54 2.67
N GLY A 215 8.35 8.67 2.16
CA GLY A 215 8.33 9.97 2.82
C GLY A 215 9.64 10.28 3.53
N ALA A 216 9.79 11.52 3.99
CA ALA A 216 10.97 11.95 4.72
C ALA A 216 11.06 11.25 6.09
N PRO A 217 12.27 10.93 6.57
CA PRO A 217 12.47 10.52 7.96
C PRO A 217 11.90 11.55 8.94
N TYR A 218 11.34 11.07 10.02
CA TYR A 218 10.78 11.92 11.06
C TYR A 218 11.88 12.83 11.67
N ALA A 219 11.54 14.10 11.77
CA ALA A 219 12.32 15.08 12.50
C ALA A 219 11.37 15.86 13.43
N PRO A 220 11.66 15.90 14.75
CA PRO A 220 10.87 16.70 15.66
C PRO A 220 10.97 18.19 15.30
N GLU A 221 9.85 18.89 15.36
CA GLU A 221 9.77 20.32 15.06
C GLU A 221 9.35 21.08 16.32
N ALA A 222 10.07 22.13 16.66
CA ALA A 222 9.79 22.92 17.86
C ALA A 222 8.40 23.53 17.81
N GLY A 223 7.59 23.28 18.83
CA GLY A 223 6.21 23.77 18.93
C GLY A 223 5.18 22.89 18.24
N ARG A 224 5.56 21.85 17.50
CA ARG A 224 4.65 20.85 16.97
C ARG A 224 4.52 19.69 17.96
N ASP A 225 3.29 19.31 18.28
CA ASP A 225 2.96 18.10 19.06
C ASP A 225 1.63 17.57 18.54
N THR A 226 1.71 16.70 17.52
CA THR A 226 0.55 16.16 16.81
C THR A 226 0.46 14.66 17.03
N LEU A 227 -0.61 14.22 17.70
CA LEU A 227 -1.00 12.82 17.80
C LEU A 227 -2.04 12.50 16.72
N VAL A 228 -1.80 11.44 15.96
CA VAL A 228 -2.76 10.93 14.96
C VAL A 228 -3.21 9.53 15.33
N LEU A 229 -4.51 9.33 15.57
CA LEU A 229 -5.10 8.00 15.64
C LEU A 229 -5.57 7.58 14.25
N ALA A 230 -4.89 6.57 13.67
CA ALA A 230 -5.27 5.98 12.39
C ALA A 230 -6.38 4.94 12.60
N ALA A 231 -7.63 5.35 12.35
CA ALA A 231 -8.79 4.48 12.50
C ALA A 231 -8.97 3.55 11.30
N GLN A 232 -9.50 2.35 11.59
CA GLN A 232 -9.87 1.37 10.58
C GLN A 232 -11.40 1.26 10.47
N PRO A 233 -11.95 1.03 9.26
CA PRO A 233 -13.41 0.93 9.07
C PRO A 233 -14.06 -0.20 9.86
N SER A 234 -13.36 -1.34 10.01
CA SER A 234 -13.88 -2.56 10.62
C SER A 234 -13.19 -2.97 11.92
N VAL A 235 -12.27 -2.15 12.47
CA VAL A 235 -11.56 -2.47 13.71
C VAL A 235 -11.56 -1.25 14.63
N PRO A 236 -12.05 -1.43 15.84
CA PRO A 236 -12.89 -2.53 16.33
C PRO A 236 -14.29 -2.52 15.69
N VAL A 237 -14.98 -3.67 15.76
CA VAL A 237 -16.31 -3.84 15.12
C VAL A 237 -17.41 -3.28 15.98
N THR A 238 -17.38 -3.49 17.33
CA THR A 238 -18.50 -3.19 18.20
C THR A 238 -18.66 -1.69 18.45
N ARG A 239 -19.92 -1.26 18.70
CA ARG A 239 -20.19 0.14 19.09
C ARG A 239 -19.51 0.50 20.41
N ALA A 240 -19.51 -0.41 21.38
CA ALA A 240 -18.91 -0.20 22.68
C ALA A 240 -17.41 0.08 22.55
N ASP A 241 -16.69 -0.78 21.84
CA ASP A 241 -15.25 -0.63 21.65
C ASP A 241 -14.88 0.63 20.85
N ARG A 242 -15.63 0.93 19.77
CA ARG A 242 -15.40 2.16 18.98
C ARG A 242 -15.66 3.41 19.82
N THR A 243 -16.72 3.41 20.60
CA THR A 243 -17.06 4.53 21.51
C THR A 243 -16.01 4.65 22.62
N TYR A 244 -15.51 3.54 23.15
CA TYR A 244 -14.44 3.53 24.13
C TYR A 244 -13.18 4.19 23.58
N LEU A 245 -12.66 3.74 22.44
CA LEU A 245 -11.46 4.33 21.83
C LEU A 245 -11.62 5.81 21.52
N LEU A 246 -12.79 6.20 21.00
CA LEU A 246 -13.07 7.59 20.69
C LEU A 246 -13.13 8.45 21.97
N ARG A 247 -13.74 7.95 23.04
CA ARG A 247 -13.80 8.64 24.33
C ARG A 247 -12.39 8.84 24.90
N ARG A 248 -11.58 7.78 24.93
CA ARG A 248 -10.20 7.86 25.40
C ARG A 248 -9.36 8.88 24.60
N LEU A 249 -9.54 8.91 23.28
CA LEU A 249 -8.85 9.88 22.43
C LEU A 249 -9.29 11.32 22.71
N VAL A 250 -10.59 11.54 22.96
CA VAL A 250 -11.12 12.87 23.35
C VAL A 250 -10.65 13.27 24.76
N GLU A 251 -10.58 12.32 25.69
CA GLU A 251 -10.02 12.53 27.05
C GLU A 251 -8.55 12.89 26.96
N HIS A 252 -7.75 12.16 26.15
CA HIS A 252 -6.35 12.48 25.87
C HIS A 252 -6.18 13.92 25.36
N ALA A 253 -7.04 14.34 24.44
CA ALA A 253 -7.02 15.72 23.92
C ALA A 253 -7.32 16.77 25.00
N ARG A 254 -8.19 16.47 25.97
CA ARG A 254 -8.45 17.35 27.12
C ARG A 254 -7.27 17.42 28.09
N LEU A 255 -6.59 16.29 28.34
CA LEU A 255 -5.41 16.22 29.22
C LEU A 255 -4.21 16.95 28.62
N HIS A 256 -4.11 16.97 27.29
CA HIS A 256 -2.99 17.60 26.56
C HIS A 256 -3.47 18.75 25.66
N PRO A 257 -3.90 19.91 26.21
CA PRO A 257 -4.55 20.99 25.45
C PRO A 257 -3.63 21.66 24.40
N ARG A 258 -2.32 21.50 24.49
CA ARG A 258 -1.35 22.01 23.52
C ARG A 258 -1.08 21.02 22.37
N ARG A 259 -1.43 19.73 22.55
CA ARG A 259 -1.28 18.67 21.55
C ARG A 259 -2.42 18.74 20.56
N GLU A 260 -2.14 18.78 19.26
CA GLU A 260 -3.15 18.54 18.23
C GLU A 260 -3.48 17.05 18.18
N VAL A 261 -4.76 16.70 18.32
CA VAL A 261 -5.22 15.31 18.33
C VAL A 261 -6.12 15.07 17.12
N LEU A 262 -5.64 14.26 16.21
CA LEU A 262 -6.28 14.00 14.93
C LEU A 262 -6.81 12.56 14.87
N LEU A 263 -8.09 12.41 14.57
CA LEU A 263 -8.65 11.12 14.20
C LEU A 263 -8.65 10.98 12.67
N LYS A 264 -7.70 10.22 12.14
CA LYS A 264 -7.58 9.98 10.69
C LYS A 264 -8.55 8.90 10.25
N LEU A 265 -9.47 9.30 9.40
CA LEU A 265 -10.49 8.45 8.82
C LEU A 265 -10.17 8.14 7.36
N ARG A 266 -10.53 6.94 6.91
CA ARG A 266 -10.30 6.50 5.53
C ARG A 266 -11.32 7.06 4.55
N SER A 267 -12.59 7.14 4.96
CA SER A 267 -13.70 7.48 4.07
C SER A 267 -14.66 8.44 4.72
N LYS A 268 -15.33 9.23 3.89
CA LYS A 268 -16.51 10.02 4.31
C LYS A 268 -17.74 9.12 4.38
N PRO A 269 -18.78 9.50 5.14
CA PRO A 269 -20.04 8.76 5.15
C PRO A 269 -20.60 8.58 3.73
N GLY A 270 -20.98 7.34 3.38
CA GLY A 270 -21.49 7.00 2.05
C GLY A 270 -20.44 6.61 1.01
N GLU A 271 -19.14 6.76 1.30
CA GLU A 271 -18.08 6.29 0.43
C GLU A 271 -17.76 4.81 0.62
N HIS A 272 -17.05 4.27 -0.38
CA HIS A 272 -16.72 2.85 -0.45
C HIS A 272 -15.50 2.48 0.36
N THR A 273 -15.62 1.39 1.10
CA THR A 273 -14.50 0.66 1.69
C THR A 273 -14.71 -0.83 1.43
N THR A 274 -13.62 -1.58 1.41
CA THR A 274 -13.67 -3.05 1.29
C THR A 274 -14.52 -3.66 2.41
N HIS A 275 -14.40 -3.11 3.62
CA HIS A 275 -15.19 -3.46 4.79
C HIS A 275 -16.27 -2.38 5.01
N LEU A 276 -17.50 -2.82 5.19
CA LEU A 276 -18.62 -1.91 5.45
C LEU A 276 -18.45 -1.28 6.83
N GLU A 277 -18.35 0.05 6.90
CA GLU A 277 -18.33 0.77 8.16
C GLU A 277 -19.75 1.07 8.63
N GLU A 278 -20.29 0.21 9.51
CA GLU A 278 -21.65 0.35 10.03
C GLU A 278 -21.78 1.48 11.06
N LEU A 279 -20.73 1.72 11.83
CA LEU A 279 -20.66 2.66 12.94
C LEU A 279 -19.56 3.70 12.71
N PRO A 280 -19.73 4.64 11.76
CA PRO A 280 -18.71 5.62 11.45
C PRO A 280 -18.43 6.56 12.62
N TYR A 281 -17.17 6.83 12.89
CA TYR A 281 -16.74 7.74 13.96
C TYR A 281 -17.33 9.14 13.84
N GLN A 282 -17.63 9.60 12.63
CA GLN A 282 -18.32 10.87 12.39
C GLN A 282 -19.68 10.98 13.05
N ARG A 283 -20.35 9.85 13.33
CA ARG A 283 -21.61 9.82 14.09
C ARG A 283 -21.34 9.75 15.58
N LEU A 284 -20.38 8.93 16.00
CA LEU A 284 -20.08 8.71 17.42
C LEU A 284 -19.51 9.96 18.09
N VAL A 285 -18.74 10.78 17.36
CA VAL A 285 -18.11 11.99 17.92
C VAL A 285 -19.12 13.07 18.31
N ARG A 286 -20.30 13.09 17.68
CA ARG A 286 -21.32 14.12 17.94
C ARG A 286 -21.81 14.15 19.39
N ASP A 287 -21.75 13.00 20.05
CA ASP A 287 -22.25 12.82 21.41
C ASP A 287 -21.17 13.11 22.48
N LEU A 288 -19.93 13.48 22.10
CA LEU A 288 -18.79 13.56 23.01
C LEU A 288 -18.27 14.98 23.30
N ALA A 289 -18.79 16.01 22.63
CA ALA A 289 -18.36 17.40 22.76
C ALA A 289 -16.80 17.52 22.82
N PRO A 290 -16.07 17.21 21.74
CA PRO A 290 -14.62 17.19 21.74
C PRO A 290 -14.04 18.60 21.94
N PRO A 291 -12.84 18.73 22.55
CA PRO A 291 -12.17 20.02 22.72
C PRO A 291 -11.65 20.58 21.39
N PRO A 292 -11.27 21.88 21.32
CA PRO A 292 -10.86 22.55 20.09
C PRO A 292 -9.61 21.94 19.39
N ASN A 293 -8.73 21.30 20.16
CA ASN A 293 -7.54 20.64 19.67
C ASN A 293 -7.80 19.24 19.11
N PHE A 294 -9.04 18.76 19.10
CA PHE A 294 -9.44 17.49 18.48
C PHE A 294 -10.11 17.72 17.11
N ARG A 295 -9.66 16.98 16.07
CA ARG A 295 -10.22 17.09 14.72
C ARG A 295 -10.31 15.74 14.00
N LEU A 296 -11.34 15.61 13.12
CA LEU A 296 -11.42 14.51 12.14
C LEU A 296 -10.67 14.91 10.88
N VAL A 297 -9.80 14.05 10.38
CA VAL A 297 -9.01 14.31 9.16
C VAL A 297 -9.14 13.20 8.13
N TYR A 298 -9.01 13.57 6.87
CA TYR A 298 -9.09 12.71 5.69
C TYR A 298 -7.85 12.95 4.81
N GLY A 299 -7.82 12.39 3.62
CA GLY A 299 -6.77 12.63 2.64
C GLY A 299 -5.68 11.57 2.64
N HIS A 300 -4.61 11.85 1.91
CA HIS A 300 -3.48 10.94 1.74
C HIS A 300 -2.74 10.71 3.07
N MET A 301 -2.48 9.43 3.40
CA MET A 301 -1.84 9.09 4.69
C MET A 301 -0.44 9.67 4.81
N GLY A 302 0.32 9.70 3.72
CA GLY A 302 1.66 10.28 3.70
C GLY A 302 1.68 11.75 4.15
N GLU A 303 0.75 12.58 3.64
CA GLU A 303 0.62 14.01 4.03
C GLU A 303 0.24 14.17 5.50
N VAL A 304 -0.56 13.25 6.04
CA VAL A 304 -0.90 13.25 7.46
C VAL A 304 0.34 12.89 8.29
N LEU A 305 1.12 11.90 7.85
CA LEU A 305 2.35 11.48 8.52
C LEU A 305 3.44 12.57 8.50
N ASP A 306 3.48 13.42 7.48
CA ASP A 306 4.46 14.53 7.39
C ASP A 306 4.37 15.51 8.57
N ARG A 307 3.21 15.57 9.23
CA ARG A 307 2.96 16.44 10.41
C ARG A 307 2.65 15.67 11.68
N THR A 308 2.97 14.37 11.73
CA THR A 308 2.67 13.49 12.87
C THR A 308 3.89 13.33 13.77
N ASP A 309 3.73 13.56 15.07
CA ASP A 309 4.77 13.34 16.08
C ASP A 309 4.54 12.06 16.88
N LEU A 310 3.30 11.54 16.87
CA LEU A 310 2.95 10.26 17.46
C LEU A 310 1.80 9.63 16.66
N LEU A 311 2.07 8.50 16.02
CA LEU A 311 1.02 7.69 15.40
C LEU A 311 0.46 6.69 16.43
N VAL A 312 -0.85 6.62 16.54
CA VAL A 312 -1.58 5.67 17.38
C VAL A 312 -2.53 4.86 16.50
N THR A 313 -2.64 3.56 16.71
CA THR A 313 -3.62 2.73 16.02
C THR A 313 -3.90 1.43 16.78
N VAL A 314 -4.94 0.71 16.39
CA VAL A 314 -5.15 -0.68 16.84
C VAL A 314 -4.29 -1.63 16.02
N SER A 315 -4.42 -1.61 14.67
CA SER A 315 -3.66 -2.51 13.78
C SER A 315 -3.61 -2.02 12.33
N SER A 316 -3.70 -0.70 12.11
CA SER A 316 -3.62 -0.16 10.76
C SER A 316 -2.22 -0.37 10.16
N THR A 317 -2.17 -0.70 8.87
CA THR A 317 -0.92 -0.73 8.09
C THR A 317 -0.18 0.62 8.11
N ALA A 318 -0.87 1.71 8.41
CA ALA A 318 -0.25 3.03 8.62
C ALA A 318 0.84 3.02 9.72
N ALA A 319 0.81 2.04 10.65
CA ALA A 319 1.88 1.84 11.61
C ALA A 319 3.22 1.56 10.90
N LEU A 320 3.23 0.72 9.86
CA LEU A 320 4.45 0.43 9.10
C LEU A 320 4.92 1.62 8.27
N GLU A 321 3.99 2.43 7.73
CA GLU A 321 4.34 3.69 7.05
C GLU A 321 5.00 4.69 8.03
N ALA A 322 4.49 4.77 9.26
CA ALA A 322 5.05 5.63 10.30
C ALA A 322 6.42 5.13 10.80
N LEU A 323 6.52 3.82 11.08
CA LEU A 323 7.77 3.18 11.50
C LEU A 323 8.87 3.29 10.45
N HIS A 324 8.53 3.20 9.16
CA HIS A 324 9.47 3.41 8.07
C HIS A 324 10.09 4.81 8.10
N ARG A 325 9.31 5.80 8.49
CA ARG A 325 9.75 7.19 8.69
C ARG A 325 10.36 7.45 10.06
N ARG A 326 10.42 6.46 10.94
CA ARG A 326 10.86 6.60 12.34
C ARG A 326 9.97 7.53 13.17
N ILE A 327 8.71 7.69 12.81
CA ILE A 327 7.72 8.39 13.63
C ILE A 327 7.40 7.53 14.85
N PRO A 328 7.44 8.09 16.09
CA PRO A 328 6.97 7.40 17.28
C PRO A 328 5.58 6.77 17.04
N THR A 329 5.45 5.48 17.31
CA THR A 329 4.25 4.71 16.95
C THR A 329 3.77 3.88 18.13
N ALA A 330 2.46 3.89 18.39
CA ALA A 330 1.83 3.19 19.51
C ALA A 330 0.70 2.26 18.99
N ILE A 331 0.72 1.02 19.42
CA ILE A 331 -0.32 0.01 19.11
C ILE A 331 -1.16 -0.22 20.35
N LEU A 332 -2.44 0.13 20.28
CA LEU A 332 -3.34 0.09 21.43
C LEU A 332 -3.70 -1.33 21.84
N THR A 333 -3.59 -1.56 23.16
CA THR A 333 -3.97 -2.82 23.83
C THR A 333 -5.16 -2.67 24.76
N ASP A 334 -5.77 -1.50 24.84
CA ASP A 334 -6.91 -1.19 25.72
C ASP A 334 -8.08 -2.18 25.56
N LEU A 335 -8.26 -2.73 24.37
CA LEU A 335 -9.27 -3.76 24.06
C LEU A 335 -8.71 -5.20 24.10
N GLY A 336 -7.50 -5.36 24.68
CA GLY A 336 -6.72 -6.60 24.69
C GLY A 336 -5.91 -6.80 23.41
N VAL A 337 -5.01 -7.80 23.41
CA VAL A 337 -4.29 -8.28 22.23
C VAL A 337 -5.04 -9.49 21.68
N ARG A 338 -5.68 -9.33 20.52
CA ARG A 338 -6.59 -10.35 19.97
C ARG A 338 -6.48 -10.43 18.45
N GLU A 339 -6.65 -11.61 17.89
CA GLU A 339 -6.63 -11.86 16.45
C GLU A 339 -7.70 -11.03 15.72
N VAL A 340 -8.92 -10.94 16.27
CA VAL A 340 -10.02 -10.14 15.69
C VAL A 340 -9.72 -8.63 15.61
N LEU A 341 -8.81 -8.13 16.42
CA LEU A 341 -8.32 -6.75 16.38
C LEU A 341 -7.10 -6.60 15.46
N GLY A 342 -6.44 -7.69 15.09
CA GLY A 342 -5.23 -7.69 14.28
C GLY A 342 -3.98 -7.17 14.98
N ASN A 343 -4.07 -6.68 16.22
CA ASN A 343 -2.93 -6.13 16.96
C ASN A 343 -1.96 -7.21 17.48
N HIS A 344 -2.35 -8.48 17.45
CA HIS A 344 -1.46 -9.62 17.70
C HIS A 344 -0.26 -9.66 16.72
N HIS A 345 -0.40 -9.08 15.51
CA HIS A 345 0.70 -8.94 14.56
C HIS A 345 1.91 -8.18 15.15
N PHE A 346 1.65 -7.28 16.10
CA PHE A 346 2.67 -6.44 16.72
C PHE A 346 3.26 -7.02 18.02
N ILE A 347 2.98 -8.29 18.35
CA ILE A 347 3.64 -8.97 19.48
C ILE A 347 5.15 -9.02 19.21
N GLY A 348 5.95 -8.65 20.20
CA GLY A 348 7.41 -8.57 20.10
C GLY A 348 7.94 -7.29 19.45
N SER A 349 7.06 -6.38 18.98
CA SER A 349 7.48 -5.13 18.35
C SER A 349 7.99 -4.04 19.30
N GLY A 350 7.76 -4.17 20.60
CA GLY A 350 7.98 -3.10 21.59
C GLY A 350 6.90 -2.00 21.59
N LEU A 351 5.94 -2.03 20.63
CA LEU A 351 5.01 -0.93 20.37
C LEU A 351 3.67 -1.04 21.13
N LEU A 352 3.42 -2.15 21.80
CA LEU A 352 2.15 -2.41 22.49
C LEU A 352 2.03 -1.53 23.73
N THR A 353 0.96 -0.75 23.82
CA THR A 353 0.74 0.22 24.91
C THR A 353 -0.75 0.49 25.13
N SER A 354 -1.08 1.26 26.17
CA SER A 354 -2.45 1.69 26.47
C SER A 354 -2.58 3.21 26.45
N PHE A 355 -3.81 3.71 26.38
CA PHE A 355 -4.07 5.14 26.56
C PHE A 355 -3.56 5.67 27.90
N ASP A 356 -3.65 4.89 28.99
CA ASP A 356 -3.16 5.32 30.31
C ASP A 356 -1.66 5.67 30.28
N ARG A 357 -0.86 4.89 29.55
CA ARG A 357 0.56 5.18 29.36
C ARG A 357 0.79 6.41 28.47
N LEU A 358 -0.01 6.54 27.39
CA LEU A 358 0.07 7.69 26.50
C LEU A 358 -0.38 8.99 27.21
N ASP A 359 -1.38 8.92 28.10
CA ASP A 359 -1.82 10.04 28.94
C ASP A 359 -0.74 10.50 29.92
N ALA A 360 0.10 9.57 30.37
CA ALA A 360 1.30 9.85 31.17
C ALA A 360 2.53 10.22 30.30
N ASP A 361 2.34 10.47 29.00
CA ASP A 361 3.37 10.78 27.97
C ASP A 361 4.47 9.71 27.86
N VAL A 362 4.16 8.45 28.21
CA VAL A 362 5.07 7.30 28.03
C VAL A 362 4.88 6.73 26.64
N ARG A 363 5.87 6.93 25.77
CA ARG A 363 5.88 6.44 24.39
C ARG A 363 6.57 5.08 24.32
N PRO A 364 6.03 4.10 23.58
CA PRO A 364 6.72 2.84 23.36
C PRO A 364 7.88 3.01 22.36
N GLU A 365 8.89 2.16 22.49
CA GLU A 365 10.03 2.12 21.58
C GLU A 365 9.99 0.83 20.75
N PRO A 366 10.28 0.90 19.43
CA PRO A 366 10.24 -0.27 18.57
C PRO A 366 11.45 -1.18 18.82
N ASP A 367 11.23 -2.50 18.71
CA ASP A 367 12.29 -3.49 18.62
C ASP A 367 12.86 -3.50 17.19
N GLU A 368 14.15 -3.21 17.03
CA GLU A 368 14.82 -3.10 15.73
C GLU A 368 14.89 -4.44 14.99
N THR A 369 14.99 -5.55 15.72
CA THR A 369 15.00 -6.89 15.13
C THR A 369 13.65 -7.23 14.50
N TRP A 370 12.57 -6.86 15.22
CA TRP A 370 11.22 -7.00 14.70
C TRP A 370 11.00 -6.11 13.47
N LEU A 371 11.44 -4.83 13.50
CA LEU A 371 11.33 -3.93 12.35
C LEU A 371 12.00 -4.50 11.11
N ALA A 372 13.24 -4.97 11.23
CA ALA A 372 14.00 -5.55 10.13
C ALA A 372 13.26 -6.74 9.47
N ARG A 373 12.56 -7.56 10.26
CA ARG A 373 11.77 -8.68 9.75
C ARG A 373 10.47 -8.27 9.07
N GLN A 374 9.97 -7.05 9.33
CA GLN A 374 8.71 -6.54 8.75
C GLN A 374 8.91 -5.76 7.44
N GLY A 375 10.10 -5.76 6.86
CA GLY A 375 10.38 -5.02 5.63
C GLY A 375 10.28 -3.50 5.82
N VAL A 376 10.48 -3.04 7.04
CA VAL A 376 10.42 -1.62 7.41
C VAL A 376 11.85 -1.10 7.54
N ALA A 377 12.24 -0.22 6.63
CA ALA A 377 13.57 0.38 6.64
C ALA A 377 13.47 1.88 6.32
N ALA A 378 14.10 2.70 7.17
CA ALA A 378 14.22 4.14 6.94
C ALA A 378 15.50 4.50 6.16
N ASP A 379 16.28 3.51 5.77
CA ASP A 379 17.52 3.64 5.00
C ASP A 379 17.31 3.32 3.51
N ARG A 380 18.37 3.44 2.72
CA ARG A 380 18.36 3.14 1.28
C ARG A 380 18.10 1.67 0.95
N SER A 381 18.05 0.78 1.95
CA SER A 381 17.81 -0.66 1.73
C SER A 381 16.38 -0.95 1.26
N TYR A 382 15.44 -0.05 1.51
CA TYR A 382 14.05 -0.21 1.06
C TYR A 382 13.91 -0.44 -0.45
N GLU A 383 14.67 0.27 -1.28
CA GLU A 383 14.63 0.08 -2.73
C GLU A 383 15.13 -1.32 -3.14
N LYS A 384 16.08 -1.89 -2.40
CA LYS A 384 16.59 -3.25 -2.63
C LYS A 384 15.62 -4.34 -2.23
N ALA A 385 14.63 -4.04 -1.39
CA ALA A 385 13.60 -5.00 -0.99
C ALA A 385 12.75 -5.52 -2.15
N PHE A 386 12.86 -4.92 -3.34
CA PHE A 386 12.17 -5.35 -4.55
C PHE A 386 13.06 -6.07 -5.56
N ASP A 387 14.37 -6.22 -5.28
CA ASP A 387 15.33 -6.80 -6.23
C ASP A 387 14.95 -8.25 -6.57
N ALA A 388 14.68 -9.08 -5.57
CA ALA A 388 14.25 -10.46 -5.80
C ALA A 388 12.97 -10.56 -6.67
N ALA A 389 12.04 -9.64 -6.48
CA ALA A 389 10.81 -9.58 -7.28
C ALA A 389 11.10 -9.10 -8.72
N ARG A 390 12.02 -8.14 -8.92
CA ARG A 390 12.47 -7.69 -10.24
C ARG A 390 13.16 -8.80 -10.99
N GLU A 391 14.11 -9.47 -10.34
CA GLU A 391 14.85 -10.61 -10.91
C GLU A 391 13.89 -11.72 -11.32
N ARG A 392 12.99 -12.11 -10.43
CA ARG A 392 12.02 -13.17 -10.73
C ARG A 392 11.10 -12.83 -11.89
N VAL A 393 10.58 -11.62 -11.95
CA VAL A 393 9.75 -11.14 -13.07
C VAL A 393 10.55 -11.09 -14.36
N ALA A 394 11.79 -10.60 -14.32
CA ALA A 394 12.69 -10.55 -15.49
C ALA A 394 13.00 -11.95 -16.03
N GLU A 395 13.27 -12.93 -15.16
CA GLU A 395 13.46 -14.33 -15.52
C GLU A 395 12.25 -14.90 -16.25
N LEU A 396 11.03 -14.68 -15.68
CA LEU A 396 9.79 -15.19 -16.25
C LEU A 396 9.47 -14.55 -17.62
N LEU A 397 9.77 -13.26 -17.79
CA LEU A 397 9.59 -12.54 -19.06
C LEU A 397 10.60 -12.96 -20.15
N ALA A 398 11.84 -13.28 -19.75
CA ALA A 398 12.89 -13.72 -20.67
C ALA A 398 12.81 -15.22 -21.01
N GLY A 399 12.08 -15.99 -20.22
CA GLY A 399 11.97 -17.43 -20.33
C GLY A 399 11.08 -17.90 -21.50
N PRO A 400 10.95 -19.22 -21.64
CA PRO A 400 10.02 -19.83 -22.58
C PRO A 400 8.57 -19.51 -22.22
N ALA A 401 7.62 -19.98 -23.03
CA ALA A 401 6.19 -19.87 -22.68
C ALA A 401 5.94 -20.41 -21.27
N LEU A 402 5.19 -19.64 -20.48
CA LEU A 402 4.86 -19.98 -19.09
C LEU A 402 4.00 -21.25 -19.04
N PRO A 403 4.17 -22.10 -18.02
CA PRO A 403 3.33 -23.28 -17.84
C PRO A 403 1.86 -22.89 -17.65
N PRO A 404 0.90 -23.80 -17.86
CA PRO A 404 -0.49 -23.56 -17.52
C PRO A 404 -0.68 -23.16 -16.08
N ILE A 405 -1.68 -22.31 -15.82
CA ILE A 405 -2.05 -21.90 -14.47
C ILE A 405 -2.63 -23.12 -13.73
N THR A 406 -2.00 -23.52 -12.63
CA THR A 406 -2.39 -24.66 -11.79
C THR A 406 -2.80 -24.22 -10.40
N PRO A 407 -4.06 -23.80 -10.16
CA PRO A 407 -4.51 -23.36 -8.85
C PRO A 407 -4.61 -24.53 -7.86
N TYR A 408 -4.47 -24.25 -6.57
CA TYR A 408 -4.71 -25.24 -5.52
C TYR A 408 -6.18 -25.70 -5.47
N TYR A 409 -7.13 -24.74 -5.48
CA TYR A 409 -8.55 -25.06 -5.52
C TYR A 409 -9.01 -25.35 -6.95
N THR A 410 -9.29 -26.62 -7.21
CA THR A 410 -9.87 -27.12 -8.47
C THR A 410 -11.26 -27.68 -8.24
N ALA A 411 -11.95 -28.09 -9.30
CA ALA A 411 -13.23 -28.80 -9.17
C ALA A 411 -13.10 -30.14 -8.45
N GLU A 412 -11.91 -30.75 -8.48
CA GLU A 412 -11.60 -32.02 -7.82
C GLU A 412 -11.22 -31.81 -6.35
N THR A 413 -10.33 -30.83 -6.05
CA THR A 413 -9.82 -30.60 -4.70
C THR A 413 -10.79 -29.81 -3.82
N ALA A 414 -11.69 -29.02 -4.40
CA ALA A 414 -12.65 -28.18 -3.69
C ALA A 414 -14.03 -28.10 -4.36
N PRO A 415 -14.71 -29.25 -4.62
CA PRO A 415 -15.96 -29.29 -5.39
C PRO A 415 -17.12 -28.53 -4.73
N GLY A 416 -17.15 -28.44 -3.40
CA GLY A 416 -18.16 -27.67 -2.66
C GLY A 416 -17.84 -26.19 -2.47
N TYR A 417 -16.57 -25.78 -2.60
CA TYR A 417 -16.10 -24.43 -2.31
C TYR A 417 -15.89 -23.59 -3.57
N LEU A 418 -15.14 -24.11 -4.55
CA LEU A 418 -14.78 -23.40 -5.77
C LEU A 418 -15.98 -22.88 -6.57
N PRO A 419 -17.07 -23.66 -6.82
CA PRO A 419 -18.22 -23.17 -7.56
C PRO A 419 -18.88 -21.95 -6.91
N GLY A 420 -18.92 -21.91 -5.56
CA GLY A 420 -19.43 -20.77 -4.82
C GLY A 420 -18.56 -19.53 -4.95
N ILE A 421 -17.23 -19.68 -5.03
CA ILE A 421 -16.29 -18.59 -5.29
C ILE A 421 -16.50 -18.06 -6.72
N LEU A 422 -16.47 -18.93 -7.73
CA LEU A 422 -16.63 -18.54 -9.13
C LEU A 422 -17.99 -17.87 -9.39
N ALA A 423 -19.07 -18.39 -8.80
CA ALA A 423 -20.42 -17.83 -8.94
C ALA A 423 -20.53 -16.41 -8.36
N ARG A 424 -19.84 -16.09 -7.26
CA ARG A 424 -19.82 -14.74 -6.67
C ARG A 424 -19.08 -13.74 -7.55
N HIS A 425 -18.08 -14.20 -8.29
CA HIS A 425 -17.18 -13.37 -9.10
C HIS A 425 -17.35 -13.64 -10.58
N ARG A 426 -18.58 -13.98 -11.03
CA ARG A 426 -18.89 -14.33 -12.42
C ARG A 426 -18.12 -13.49 -13.42
N LEU A 427 -17.15 -14.13 -14.07
CA LEU A 427 -16.38 -13.59 -15.18
C LEU A 427 -16.96 -14.14 -16.48
N ASP A 428 -18.16 -13.71 -16.82
CA ASP A 428 -18.83 -14.19 -18.05
C ASP A 428 -18.20 -13.50 -19.27
N VAL A 429 -17.28 -14.21 -19.92
CA VAL A 429 -16.54 -13.71 -21.09
C VAL A 429 -17.47 -13.56 -22.31
N THR A 430 -18.62 -14.23 -22.31
CA THR A 430 -19.58 -14.21 -23.42
C THR A 430 -20.55 -13.04 -23.36
N ALA A 431 -20.61 -12.34 -22.23
CA ALA A 431 -21.49 -11.19 -22.08
C ALA A 431 -21.09 -10.03 -23.01
N PRO A 432 -22.02 -9.43 -23.77
CA PRO A 432 -21.71 -8.33 -24.67
C PRO A 432 -21.18 -7.12 -23.90
N ALA A 433 -20.19 -6.41 -24.48
CA ALA A 433 -19.65 -5.19 -23.93
C ALA A 433 -20.74 -4.12 -23.79
N THR A 434 -21.14 -3.83 -22.57
CA THR A 434 -22.08 -2.72 -22.33
C THR A 434 -21.30 -1.40 -22.35
N ARG A 435 -21.47 -0.61 -23.42
CA ARG A 435 -21.01 0.77 -23.44
C ARG A 435 -21.79 1.55 -22.39
N ASP A 436 -21.16 1.88 -21.29
CA ASP A 436 -21.76 2.73 -20.26
C ASP A 436 -21.88 4.18 -20.77
N SER A 437 -23.11 4.65 -20.94
CA SER A 437 -23.35 6.08 -21.10
C SER A 437 -23.04 6.81 -19.79
N GLY A 438 -22.47 8.01 -19.84
CA GLY A 438 -22.14 8.80 -18.67
C GLY A 438 -23.31 8.96 -17.68
N LEU A 439 -24.54 8.98 -18.19
CA LEU A 439 -25.76 9.05 -17.41
C LEU A 439 -25.98 7.79 -16.55
N ARG A 440 -25.74 6.59 -17.10
CA ARG A 440 -25.85 5.33 -16.35
C ARG A 440 -24.79 5.24 -15.23
N ARG A 441 -23.62 5.83 -15.44
CA ARG A 441 -22.58 5.92 -14.40
C ARG A 441 -23.04 6.79 -13.23
N ILE A 442 -23.60 7.98 -13.50
CA ILE A 442 -24.12 8.89 -12.47
C ILE A 442 -25.27 8.25 -11.69
N VAL A 443 -26.24 7.64 -12.39
CA VAL A 443 -27.36 6.94 -11.73
C VAL A 443 -26.88 5.78 -10.86
N ARG A 444 -25.86 5.04 -11.31
CA ARG A 444 -25.27 3.93 -10.55
C ARG A 444 -24.52 4.42 -9.31
N GLU A 445 -23.75 5.50 -9.42
CA GLU A 445 -23.08 6.12 -8.27
C GLU A 445 -24.09 6.62 -7.23
N ALA A 446 -25.16 7.27 -7.68
CA ALA A 446 -26.24 7.72 -6.81
C ALA A 446 -26.96 6.54 -6.12
N ALA A 447 -27.28 5.48 -6.86
CA ALA A 447 -27.91 4.27 -6.32
C ALA A 447 -27.00 3.54 -5.30
N ARG A 448 -25.70 3.47 -5.58
CA ARG A 448 -24.70 2.91 -4.64
C ARG A 448 -24.59 3.75 -3.37
N GLY A 449 -24.61 5.08 -3.49
CA GLY A 449 -24.60 6.00 -2.35
C GLY A 449 -25.85 5.82 -1.48
N ALA A 450 -27.03 5.75 -2.10
CA ALA A 450 -28.30 5.54 -1.41
C ALA A 450 -28.36 4.19 -0.67
N TYR A 451 -27.91 3.10 -1.32
CA TYR A 451 -27.84 1.78 -0.69
C TYR A 451 -26.95 1.79 0.57
N ARG A 452 -25.81 2.47 0.53
CA ARG A 452 -24.88 2.52 1.68
C ARG A 452 -25.39 3.37 2.81
N HIS A 453 -25.99 4.51 2.52
CA HIS A 453 -26.67 5.31 3.54
C HIS A 453 -27.79 4.49 4.21
N GLY A 454 -28.50 3.66 3.44
CA GLY A 454 -29.48 2.71 3.95
C GLY A 454 -28.84 1.67 4.89
N VAL A 455 -27.79 0.99 4.46
CA VAL A 455 -27.10 -0.03 5.28
C VAL A 455 -26.51 0.59 6.56
N GLN A 456 -25.85 1.75 6.48
CA GLN A 456 -25.32 2.45 7.66
C GLN A 456 -26.41 2.89 8.66
N ARG A 457 -27.66 3.02 8.22
CA ARG A 457 -28.80 3.35 9.11
C ARG A 457 -29.47 2.11 9.68
N VAL A 458 -29.63 1.08 8.89
CA VAL A 458 -30.45 -0.11 9.21
C VAL A 458 -29.64 -1.21 9.89
N ALA A 459 -28.43 -1.50 9.45
CA ALA A 459 -27.62 -2.59 10.02
C ALA A 459 -27.35 -2.45 11.53
N PRO A 460 -27.06 -1.25 12.08
CA PRO A 460 -26.90 -1.09 13.52
C PRO A 460 -28.21 -1.34 14.31
N VAL A 461 -29.37 -1.11 13.71
CA VAL A 461 -30.66 -1.37 14.33
C VAL A 461 -30.95 -2.87 14.38
N ILE A 462 -30.72 -3.58 13.27
CA ILE A 462 -30.90 -5.05 13.20
C ILE A 462 -29.96 -5.75 14.19
N ARG A 463 -28.71 -5.31 14.29
CA ARG A 463 -27.75 -5.92 15.22
C ARG A 463 -28.17 -5.72 16.69
N ARG A 464 -28.69 -4.54 17.06
CA ARG A 464 -29.23 -4.31 18.40
C ARG A 464 -30.44 -5.20 18.74
N LEU A 465 -31.27 -5.52 17.76
CA LEU A 465 -32.41 -6.42 17.94
C LEU A 465 -31.98 -7.88 18.05
N GLY A 466 -30.79 -8.24 17.53
CA GLY A 466 -30.22 -9.58 17.65
C GLY A 466 -29.31 -9.79 18.87
N GLU A 467 -28.99 -8.72 19.61
CA GLU A 467 -28.20 -8.75 20.87
C GLU A 467 -29.12 -8.72 22.14
N LEU A 468 -30.46 -8.66 21.97
CA LEU A 468 -31.48 -8.82 23.01
C LEU A 468 -31.98 -10.26 23.05
#